data_7d86ced84e43047d9612119936470fb5
#
_entry.id   7d86ced84e43047d9612119936470fb5
#
_cell.length_a   1.000
_cell.length_b   1.000
_cell.length_c   1.000
_cell.angle_alpha   90.00
_cell.angle_beta   90.00
_cell.angle_gamma   90.00
#
_symmetry.space_group_name_H-M   'P 1'
#
loop_
_entity.id
_entity.type
_entity.pdbx_description
1 polymer ?
#
loop_
_entity_poly.entity_id
_entity_poly.type
_entity_poly.pdbx_seq_one_letter_code
_entity_poly.pdbx_strand_id
1 'polypeptide(L)'
;MTSLRDGRALRQQNIYDLNRERLINTAVQVINEVGDIREVTLTQIAKEAGVSPATAYNHFPERMEDVYSAIVHSKMDVAANMGATI
;
A
#
# COMPACT_ATOMS: atom_id res chain seq x y z
N MET A 1 2.49 -31.68 11.06
CA MET A 1 3.55 -31.01 10.56
C MET A 1 3.36 -30.00 9.46
N THR A 2 2.35 -29.25 9.59
CA THR A 2 2.03 -28.14 8.72
C THR A 2 2.76 -26.87 9.14
N SER A 3 3.37 -26.86 10.30
CA SER A 3 3.93 -25.65 10.90
C SER A 3 5.00 -24.97 10.03
N LEU A 4 5.85 -25.74 9.33
CA LEU A 4 6.87 -25.15 8.48
C LEU A 4 6.29 -24.50 7.25
N ARG A 5 5.27 -25.13 6.65
CA ARG A 5 4.58 -24.54 5.51
C ARG A 5 3.82 -23.30 5.93
N ASP A 6 3.15 -23.37 7.04
CA ASP A 6 2.39 -22.26 7.57
C ASP A 6 3.31 -21.08 7.87
N GLY A 7 4.51 -21.35 8.42
CA GLY A 7 5.47 -20.30 8.67
C GLY A 7 5.96 -19.61 7.42
N ARG A 8 6.18 -20.36 6.34
CA ARG A 8 6.58 -19.76 5.05
C ARG A 8 5.48 -18.90 4.47
N ALA A 9 4.26 -19.41 4.49
CA ALA A 9 3.11 -18.66 3.97
C ALA A 9 2.92 -17.35 4.75
N LEU A 10 3.06 -17.41 6.07
CA LEU A 10 2.93 -16.22 6.90
C LEU A 10 4.04 -15.20 6.62
N ARG A 11 5.27 -15.65 6.40
CA ARG A 11 6.37 -14.75 6.06
C ARG A 11 6.15 -14.06 4.73
N GLN A 12 5.72 -14.79 3.72
CA GLN A 12 5.44 -14.22 2.39
C GLN A 12 4.29 -13.24 2.47
N GLN A 13 3.26 -13.56 3.21
CA GLN A 13 2.14 -12.67 3.39
C GLN A 13 2.53 -11.40 4.14
N ASN A 14 3.37 -11.53 5.16
CA ASN A 14 3.85 -10.37 5.90
C ASN A 14 4.69 -9.44 5.02
N ILE A 15 5.54 -9.98 4.16
CA ILE A 15 6.33 -9.18 3.23
C ILE A 15 5.42 -8.47 2.24
N TYR A 16 4.41 -9.16 1.73
CA TYR A 16 3.43 -8.59 0.83
C TYR A 16 2.69 -7.43 1.50
N ASP A 17 2.20 -7.64 2.71
CA ASP A 17 1.47 -6.62 3.47
C ASP A 17 2.34 -5.42 3.79
N LEU A 18 3.60 -5.64 4.15
CA LEU A 18 4.55 -4.56 4.44
C LEU A 18 4.84 -3.73 3.20
N ASN A 19 5.04 -4.38 2.06
CA ASN A 19 5.27 -3.67 0.80
C ASN A 19 4.05 -2.84 0.40
N ARG A 20 2.86 -3.42 0.54
CA ARG A 20 1.62 -2.72 0.24
C ARG A 20 1.45 -1.50 1.14
N GLU A 21 1.64 -1.67 2.43
CA GLU A 21 1.55 -0.59 3.40
C GLU A 21 2.57 0.51 3.10
N ARG A 22 3.80 0.12 2.79
CA ARG A 22 4.86 1.07 2.43
C ARG A 22 4.49 1.87 1.19
N LEU A 23 3.94 1.21 0.18
CA LEU A 23 3.50 1.88 -1.04
C LEU A 23 2.37 2.88 -0.75
N ILE A 24 1.40 2.50 0.06
CA ILE A 24 0.28 3.38 0.42
C ILE A 24 0.77 4.60 1.21
N ASN A 25 1.60 4.38 2.21
CA ASN A 25 2.15 5.47 3.02
C ASN A 25 3.00 6.42 2.19
N THR A 26 3.83 5.87 1.31
CA THR A 26 4.66 6.66 0.41
C THR A 26 3.80 7.44 -0.57
N ALA A 27 2.73 6.83 -1.07
CA ALA A 27 1.80 7.50 -1.99
C ALA A 27 1.18 8.74 -1.34
N VAL A 28 0.73 8.63 -0.11
CA VAL A 28 0.17 9.77 0.63
C VAL A 28 1.22 10.87 0.77
N GLN A 29 2.44 10.50 1.13
CA GLN A 29 3.54 11.45 1.28
C GLN A 29 3.85 12.18 -0.03
N VAL A 30 4.00 11.43 -1.12
CA VAL A 30 4.31 12.01 -2.44
C VAL A 30 3.19 12.93 -2.92
N ILE A 31 1.94 12.52 -2.75
CA ILE A 31 0.79 13.32 -3.13
C ILE A 31 0.80 14.64 -2.36
N ASN A 32 1.08 14.60 -1.07
CA ASN A 32 1.15 15.79 -0.24
C ASN A 32 2.30 16.72 -0.66
N GLU A 33 3.43 16.16 -1.03
CA GLU A 33 4.60 16.94 -1.46
C GLU A 33 4.39 17.59 -2.82
N VAL A 34 3.83 16.84 -3.78
CA VAL A 34 3.58 17.33 -5.13
C VAL A 34 2.41 18.31 -5.15
N GLY A 35 1.39 18.06 -4.36
CA GLY A 35 0.21 18.91 -4.27
C GLY A 35 -0.81 18.71 -5.38
N ASP A 36 -0.46 17.97 -6.44
CA ASP A 36 -1.39 17.62 -7.52
C ASP A 36 -1.35 16.12 -7.74
N ILE A 37 -2.45 15.48 -7.37
CA ILE A 37 -2.59 14.03 -7.44
C ILE A 37 -2.44 13.50 -8.87
N ARG A 38 -2.75 14.32 -9.88
CA ARG A 38 -2.66 13.91 -11.28
C ARG A 38 -1.22 13.82 -11.78
N GLU A 39 -0.29 14.46 -11.09
CA GLU A 39 1.12 14.42 -11.45
C GLU A 39 1.89 13.26 -10.81
N VAL A 40 1.24 12.52 -9.94
CA VAL A 40 1.87 11.40 -9.23
C VAL A 40 1.64 10.10 -10.00
N THR A 41 2.71 9.34 -10.20
CA THR A 41 2.66 8.03 -10.89
C THR A 41 3.03 6.92 -9.93
N LEU A 42 2.55 5.71 -10.22
CA LEU A 42 2.89 4.53 -9.42
C LEU A 42 4.39 4.23 -9.48
N THR A 43 5.02 4.45 -10.62
CA THR A 43 6.48 4.28 -10.78
C THR A 43 7.24 5.20 -9.82
N GLN A 44 6.81 6.43 -9.70
CA GLN A 44 7.41 7.39 -8.78
C GLN A 44 7.24 6.94 -7.32
N ILE A 45 6.04 6.50 -6.98
CA ILE A 45 5.75 5.99 -5.63
C ILE A 45 6.63 4.78 -5.31
N ALA A 46 6.75 3.85 -6.25
CA ALA A 46 7.58 2.66 -6.07
C ALA A 46 9.04 3.04 -5.81
N LYS A 47 9.55 3.98 -6.58
CA LYS A 47 10.93 4.46 -6.43
C LYS A 47 11.14 5.07 -5.04
N GLU A 48 10.25 5.93 -4.61
CA GLU A 48 10.34 6.58 -3.31
C GLU A 48 10.19 5.56 -2.16
N ALA A 49 9.37 4.54 -2.36
CA ALA A 49 9.16 3.50 -1.35
C ALA A 49 10.30 2.47 -1.29
N GLY A 50 11.19 2.47 -2.27
CA GLY A 50 12.23 1.46 -2.37
C GLY A 50 11.70 0.11 -2.79
N VAL A 51 10.61 0.07 -3.54
CA VAL A 51 9.96 -1.14 -4.03
C VAL A 51 10.11 -1.18 -5.55
N SER A 52 10.34 -2.38 -6.10
CA SER A 52 10.47 -2.49 -7.55
C SER A 52 9.15 -2.13 -8.25
N PRO A 53 9.21 -1.55 -9.46
CA PRO A 53 7.99 -1.25 -10.21
C PRO A 53 7.12 -2.48 -10.44
N ALA A 54 7.72 -3.63 -10.73
CA ALA A 54 6.98 -4.87 -10.93
C ALA A 54 6.15 -5.24 -9.69
N THR A 55 6.74 -5.12 -8.51
CA THR A 55 6.04 -5.38 -7.26
C THR A 55 4.90 -4.38 -7.05
N ALA A 56 5.15 -3.11 -7.33
CA ALA A 56 4.13 -2.08 -7.22
C ALA A 56 2.94 -2.36 -8.14
N TYR A 57 3.20 -2.74 -9.39
CA TYR A 57 2.13 -3.08 -10.33
C TYR A 57 1.38 -4.34 -9.94
N ASN A 58 2.04 -5.29 -9.28
CA ASN A 58 1.36 -6.47 -8.74
C ASN A 58 0.36 -6.10 -7.64
N HIS A 59 0.69 -5.12 -6.81
CA HIS A 59 -0.21 -4.64 -5.76
C HIS A 59 -1.34 -3.77 -6.32
N PHE A 60 -1.03 -2.99 -7.34
CA PHE A 60 -1.95 -1.98 -7.90
C PHE A 60 -2.02 -2.11 -9.42
N PRO A 61 -2.70 -3.17 -9.93
CA PRO A 61 -2.78 -3.39 -11.38
C PRO A 61 -3.43 -2.25 -12.16
N GLU A 62 -4.38 -1.56 -11.55
CA GLU A 62 -5.04 -0.40 -12.16
C GLU A 62 -4.29 0.90 -11.86
N ARG A 63 -3.04 0.78 -11.42
CA ARG A 63 -2.16 1.91 -11.18
C ARG A 63 -2.73 2.87 -10.14
N MET A 64 -2.80 4.16 -10.46
CA MET A 64 -3.20 5.16 -9.48
C MET A 64 -4.65 5.01 -9.02
N GLU A 65 -5.53 4.46 -9.82
CA GLU A 65 -6.91 4.20 -9.40
C GLU A 65 -6.94 3.25 -8.21
N ASP A 66 -6.14 2.18 -8.25
CA ASP A 66 -6.04 1.25 -7.15
C ASP A 66 -5.39 1.88 -5.93
N VAL A 67 -4.39 2.74 -6.16
CA VAL A 67 -3.72 3.46 -5.07
C VAL A 67 -4.71 4.37 -4.35
N TYR A 68 -5.49 5.14 -5.09
CA TYR A 68 -6.51 6.01 -4.50
C TYR A 68 -7.54 5.22 -3.70
N SER A 69 -7.99 4.11 -4.27
CA SER A 69 -8.93 3.22 -3.61
C SER A 69 -8.35 2.69 -2.29
N ALA A 70 -7.10 2.27 -2.31
CA ALA A 70 -6.41 1.78 -1.11
C ALA A 70 -6.27 2.86 -0.04
N ILE A 71 -5.95 4.08 -0.43
CA ILE A 71 -5.84 5.21 0.50
C ILE A 71 -7.20 5.50 1.14
N VAL A 72 -8.25 5.54 0.36
CA VAL A 72 -9.61 5.79 0.84
C VAL A 72 -10.02 4.70 1.83
N HIS A 73 -9.79 3.44 1.49
CA HIS A 73 -10.11 2.33 2.39
C HIS A 73 -9.32 2.40 3.69
N SER A 74 -8.05 2.74 3.62
CA SER A 74 -7.21 2.88 4.81
C SER A 74 -7.74 3.97 5.74
N LYS A 75 -8.15 5.12 5.20
CA LYS A 75 -8.71 6.21 5.97
C LYS A 75 -10.07 5.83 6.56
N MET A 76 -10.89 5.12 5.80
CA MET A 76 -12.19 4.68 6.29
C MET A 76 -12.04 3.68 7.44
N ASP A 77 -11.08 2.77 7.35
CA ASP A 77 -10.80 1.81 8.42
C ASP A 77 -10.38 2.53 9.69
N VAL A 78 -9.52 3.52 9.60
CA VAL A 78 -9.10 4.32 10.74
C VAL A 78 -10.30 5.07 11.35
N ALA A 79 -11.12 5.68 10.51
CA ALA A 79 -12.32 6.38 10.97
C ALA A 79 -13.31 5.43 11.65
N ALA A 80 -13.49 4.24 11.09
CA ALA A 80 -14.37 3.23 11.68
C ALA A 80 -13.85 2.78 13.05
N ASN A 81 -12.56 2.56 13.16
CA ASN A 81 -11.93 2.17 14.42
C ASN A 81 -12.08 3.27 15.48
N MET A 82 -11.88 4.50 15.09
CA MET A 82 -12.06 5.64 16.00
C MET A 82 -13.51 5.76 16.43
N GLY A 83 -14.45 5.57 15.51
CA GLY A 83 -15.87 5.58 15.81
C GLY A 83 -16.26 4.46 16.76
N ALA A 84 -15.64 3.29 16.63
CA ALA A 84 -15.93 2.14 17.48
C ALA A 84 -15.43 2.34 18.92
N THR A 85 -14.41 3.16 19.11
CA THR A 85 -13.85 3.41 20.44
C THR A 85 -14.58 4.50 21.21
N ILE A 86 -15.38 5.26 20.54
CA ILE A 86 -16.20 6.30 21.18
C ILE A 86 -17.47 5.71 21.76
#